data_0a0bba080d442c0a1caa4e3b0b90ef5b
#
_entry.id   0a0bba080d442c0a1caa4e3b0b90ef5b
#
_cell.length_a   1.000
_cell.length_b   1.000
_cell.length_c   1.000
_cell.angle_alpha   90.00
_cell.angle_beta   90.00
_cell.angle_gamma   90.00
#
_symmetry.space_group_name_H-M   'P 1'
#
loop_
_entity.id
_entity.type
_entity.pdbx_description
1 polymer ?
#
loop_
_entity_poly.entity_id
_entity_poly.type
_entity_poly.pdbx_seq_one_letter_code
_entity_poly.pdbx_strand_id
1 'polypeptide(L)'
;LIDVKYTGGEENIIIATRDGKAIHFNENEVRPTSRASQGVKGIDLEADDHVIGIGVDSEGDDLLVVTEKGYGKKTPLTNYRLQTRGGKGLITANITDKNGYLAGIKVVKDDHELIVITSEGIIIRTPVEEISRTGRNTMGVKVINTKEGDEVVSLARIEPEPEDEDEEDKEDANQETDDNQDNVANNEEKNEEEPNQTLEVTEENEDNPNI
;
A
#
# COMPACT_ATOMS: atom_id res chain seq x y z
N LEU A 1 5.86 -4.51 18.14
CA LEU A 1 5.29 -4.42 16.80
C LEU A 1 5.91 -3.23 16.08
N ILE A 2 6.51 -3.45 14.92
CA ILE A 2 7.15 -2.40 14.11
C ILE A 2 6.18 -1.94 13.01
N ASP A 3 5.65 -2.87 12.22
CA ASP A 3 4.76 -2.57 11.12
C ASP A 3 3.86 -3.77 10.81
N VAL A 4 2.79 -3.56 10.05
CA VAL A 4 1.87 -4.58 9.54
C VAL A 4 1.59 -4.29 8.08
N LYS A 5 1.66 -5.32 7.23
CA LYS A 5 1.31 -5.25 5.81
C LYS A 5 0.23 -6.26 5.48
N TYR A 6 -0.66 -5.83 4.62
CA TYR A 6 -1.66 -6.70 4.02
C TYR A 6 -1.12 -7.19 2.67
N THR A 7 -1.17 -8.50 2.43
CA THR A 7 -0.62 -9.12 1.20
C THR A 7 -1.64 -10.05 0.57
N GLY A 8 -1.53 -10.24 -0.74
CA GLY A 8 -2.45 -11.05 -1.55
C GLY A 8 -2.10 -12.53 -1.67
N GLY A 9 -0.93 -12.96 -1.21
CA GLY A 9 -0.47 -14.35 -1.28
C GLY A 9 0.63 -14.63 -2.33
N GLU A 10 1.00 -13.65 -3.17
CA GLU A 10 2.02 -13.81 -4.22
C GLU A 10 3.07 -12.69 -4.22
N GLU A 11 3.11 -11.88 -3.17
CA GLU A 11 3.96 -10.70 -3.12
C GLU A 11 5.35 -10.99 -2.57
N ASN A 12 6.28 -10.07 -2.85
CA ASN A 12 7.58 -10.11 -2.21
C ASN A 12 7.64 -9.02 -1.13
N ILE A 13 8.26 -9.41 -0.03
CA ILE A 13 8.39 -8.60 1.18
C ILE A 13 9.82 -8.08 1.26
N ILE A 14 9.99 -6.80 1.53
CA ILE A 14 11.28 -6.21 1.86
C ILE A 14 11.28 -5.73 3.31
N ILE A 15 12.28 -6.15 4.07
CA ILE A 15 12.50 -5.75 5.47
C ILE A 15 13.82 -5.01 5.54
N ALA A 16 13.86 -3.88 6.22
CA ALA A 16 15.11 -3.15 6.44
C ALA A 16 15.43 -2.93 7.91
N THR A 17 16.73 -2.79 8.17
CA THR A 17 17.29 -2.62 9.51
C THR A 17 17.90 -1.24 9.71
N ARG A 18 18.03 -0.84 10.95
CA ARG A 18 18.61 0.44 11.36
C ARG A 18 20.04 0.64 10.83
N ASP A 19 20.82 -0.42 10.81
CA ASP A 19 22.22 -0.39 10.35
C ASP A 19 22.37 -0.43 8.81
N GLY A 20 21.28 -0.23 8.07
CA GLY A 20 21.32 -0.03 6.62
C GLY A 20 21.36 -1.32 5.82
N LYS A 21 20.83 -2.43 6.34
CA LYS A 21 20.63 -3.67 5.59
C LYS A 21 19.16 -3.85 5.18
N ALA A 22 18.93 -4.56 4.08
CA ALA A 22 17.60 -4.97 3.66
C ALA A 22 17.61 -6.37 3.08
N ILE A 23 16.55 -7.14 3.33
CA ILE A 23 16.32 -8.46 2.75
C ILE A 23 15.01 -8.44 1.96
N HIS A 24 15.02 -9.04 0.78
CA HIS A 24 13.89 -9.15 -0.12
C HIS A 24 13.61 -10.62 -0.39
N PHE A 25 12.40 -11.09 -0.06
CA PHE A 25 12.01 -12.50 -0.15
C PHE A 25 10.53 -12.64 -0.46
N ASN A 26 10.11 -13.80 -0.98
CA ASN A 26 8.72 -14.07 -1.28
C ASN A 26 7.92 -14.38 -0.01
N GLU A 27 6.70 -13.84 0.11
CA GLU A 27 5.82 -14.04 1.27
C GLU A 27 5.48 -15.52 1.54
N ASN A 28 5.46 -16.37 0.51
CA ASN A 28 5.19 -17.81 0.66
C ASN A 28 6.25 -18.54 1.51
N GLU A 29 7.40 -17.91 1.78
CA GLU A 29 8.37 -18.42 2.75
C GLU A 29 7.91 -18.21 4.21
N VAL A 30 6.88 -17.38 4.42
CA VAL A 30 6.26 -17.13 5.73
C VAL A 30 5.03 -18.02 5.86
N ARG A 31 5.16 -19.12 6.59
CA ARG A 31 4.02 -20.01 6.83
C ARG A 31 2.90 -19.30 7.59
N PRO A 32 1.62 -19.55 7.27
CA PRO A 32 0.50 -19.09 8.08
C PRO A 32 0.63 -19.60 9.52
N THR A 33 0.41 -18.74 10.49
CA THR A 33 0.55 -19.06 11.91
C THR A 33 -0.65 -18.62 12.73
N SER A 34 -0.91 -19.31 13.84
CA SER A 34 -1.95 -18.95 14.79
C SER A 34 -1.49 -17.86 15.76
N ARG A 35 -2.43 -17.30 16.53
CA ARG A 35 -2.17 -16.22 17.52
C ARG A 35 -1.09 -16.56 18.54
N ALA A 36 -0.96 -17.83 18.94
CA ALA A 36 -0.02 -18.29 19.94
C ALA A 36 1.37 -18.63 19.39
N SER A 37 1.61 -18.40 18.10
CA SER A 37 2.89 -18.73 17.47
C SER A 37 3.92 -17.65 17.72
N GLN A 38 5.19 -18.05 17.82
CA GLN A 38 6.32 -17.12 17.93
C GLN A 38 6.69 -16.44 16.61
N GLY A 39 6.07 -16.84 15.48
CA GLY A 39 6.44 -16.38 14.16
C GLY A 39 7.72 -17.03 13.63
N VAL A 40 8.32 -16.39 12.63
CA VAL A 40 9.54 -16.86 11.96
C VAL A 40 10.52 -15.72 11.75
N LYS A 41 11.82 -16.03 11.72
CA LYS A 41 12.87 -15.03 11.47
C LYS A 41 12.74 -14.45 10.06
N GLY A 42 12.59 -13.14 9.93
CA GLY A 42 12.57 -12.43 8.64
C GLY A 42 13.98 -12.14 8.13
N ILE A 43 14.84 -11.58 8.98
CA ILE A 43 16.22 -11.19 8.69
C ILE A 43 17.13 -11.63 9.85
N ASP A 44 18.39 -11.92 9.56
CA ASP A 44 19.41 -12.21 10.56
C ASP A 44 20.09 -10.91 10.97
N LEU A 45 19.77 -10.44 12.19
CA LEU A 45 20.26 -9.19 12.74
C LEU A 45 21.67 -9.36 13.33
N GLU A 46 22.49 -8.34 13.20
CA GLU A 46 23.72 -8.18 13.96
C GLU A 46 23.43 -7.71 15.39
N ALA A 47 24.43 -7.74 16.25
CA ALA A 47 24.29 -7.24 17.62
C ALA A 47 23.86 -5.77 17.58
N ASP A 48 22.87 -5.41 18.41
CA ASP A 48 22.32 -4.06 18.56
C ASP A 48 21.56 -3.50 17.34
N ASP A 49 21.48 -4.25 16.21
CA ASP A 49 20.66 -3.88 15.06
C ASP A 49 19.18 -4.28 15.28
N HIS A 50 18.27 -3.55 14.66
CA HIS A 50 16.85 -3.87 14.72
C HIS A 50 16.10 -3.49 13.44
N VAL A 51 14.98 -4.15 13.22
CA VAL A 51 14.09 -3.85 12.08
C VAL A 51 13.42 -2.50 12.29
N ILE A 52 13.44 -1.67 11.24
CA ILE A 52 12.82 -0.34 11.24
C ILE A 52 11.58 -0.23 10.35
N GLY A 53 11.35 -1.19 9.48
CA GLY A 53 10.18 -1.16 8.60
C GLY A 53 10.11 -2.36 7.67
N ILE A 54 8.94 -2.50 7.08
CA ILE A 54 8.59 -3.52 6.09
C ILE A 54 7.87 -2.85 4.92
N GLY A 55 8.10 -3.32 3.70
CA GLY A 55 7.38 -2.94 2.49
C GLY A 55 7.01 -4.18 1.68
N VAL A 56 6.10 -4.01 0.73
CA VAL A 56 5.73 -5.02 -0.27
C VAL A 56 5.93 -4.44 -1.66
N ASP A 57 6.31 -5.26 -2.62
CA ASP A 57 6.67 -4.81 -3.96
C ASP A 57 5.47 -4.28 -4.76
N SER A 58 4.24 -4.68 -4.42
CA SER A 58 3.03 -4.09 -4.99
C SER A 58 2.81 -2.61 -4.66
N GLU A 59 3.48 -2.09 -3.63
CA GLU A 59 3.35 -0.69 -3.22
C GLU A 59 4.12 0.29 -4.13
N GLY A 60 5.06 -0.19 -4.96
CA GLY A 60 5.84 0.67 -5.86
C GLY A 60 7.09 0.01 -6.44
N ASP A 61 7.88 0.79 -7.17
CA ASP A 61 9.04 0.32 -7.93
C ASP A 61 10.37 0.53 -7.20
N ASP A 62 10.40 1.43 -6.24
CA ASP A 62 11.60 1.85 -5.54
C ASP A 62 11.50 1.67 -4.02
N LEU A 63 12.58 1.24 -3.40
CA LEU A 63 12.77 1.35 -1.96
C LEU A 63 13.32 2.72 -1.63
N LEU A 64 12.51 3.56 -1.00
CA LEU A 64 12.92 4.82 -0.41
C LEU A 64 13.40 4.58 1.01
N VAL A 65 14.55 5.14 1.35
CA VAL A 65 15.13 5.11 2.69
C VAL A 65 15.46 6.52 3.15
N VAL A 66 15.22 6.80 4.44
CA VAL A 66 15.59 8.07 5.06
C VAL A 66 16.33 7.78 6.37
N THR A 67 17.40 8.55 6.64
CA THR A 67 18.21 8.40 7.84
C THR A 67 17.82 9.41 8.93
N GLU A 68 18.23 9.16 10.17
CA GLU A 68 17.99 10.01 11.34
C GLU A 68 18.40 11.47 11.08
N LYS A 69 19.52 11.69 10.38
CA LYS A 69 20.02 13.05 10.07
C LYS A 69 19.47 13.61 8.74
N GLY A 70 18.36 13.07 8.23
CA GLY A 70 17.61 13.62 7.09
C GLY A 70 18.23 13.40 5.72
N TYR A 71 19.13 12.43 5.55
CA TYR A 71 19.57 11.98 4.23
C TYR A 71 18.61 10.92 3.71
N GLY A 72 18.33 10.93 2.43
CA GLY A 72 17.44 9.96 1.82
C GLY A 72 17.78 9.70 0.36
N LYS A 73 17.24 8.62 -0.14
CA LYS A 73 17.34 8.19 -1.54
C LYS A 73 16.27 7.18 -1.86
N LYS A 74 16.01 7.00 -3.14
CA LYS A 74 15.24 5.85 -3.64
C LYS A 74 16.15 4.94 -4.47
N THR A 75 15.90 3.63 -4.39
CA THR A 75 16.70 2.60 -5.08
C THR A 75 15.74 1.59 -5.70
N PRO A 76 15.87 1.27 -7.01
CA PRO A 76 15.01 0.30 -7.66
C PRO A 76 14.93 -1.03 -6.91
N LEU A 77 13.74 -1.57 -6.70
CA LEU A 77 13.54 -2.88 -6.08
C LEU A 77 14.27 -3.99 -6.85
N THR A 78 14.43 -3.84 -8.16
CA THR A 78 15.20 -4.75 -9.02
C THR A 78 16.68 -4.87 -8.60
N ASN A 79 17.21 -3.89 -7.86
CA ASN A 79 18.56 -3.97 -7.29
C ASN A 79 18.63 -4.89 -6.06
N TYR A 80 17.50 -5.32 -5.51
CA TYR A 80 17.41 -6.23 -4.37
C TYR A 80 17.00 -7.61 -4.88
N ARG A 81 18.01 -8.47 -5.15
CA ARG A 81 17.72 -9.84 -5.56
C ARG A 81 16.85 -10.53 -4.49
N LEU A 82 15.93 -11.37 -4.92
CA LEU A 82 15.21 -12.25 -4.01
C LEU A 82 16.19 -13.20 -3.31
N GLN A 83 16.01 -13.36 -2.01
CA GLN A 83 16.82 -14.20 -1.13
C GLN A 83 15.90 -15.09 -0.31
N THR A 84 16.44 -16.16 0.25
CA THR A 84 15.73 -16.93 1.26
C THR A 84 15.59 -16.10 2.54
N ARG A 85 14.40 -16.10 3.13
CA ARG A 85 14.09 -15.44 4.40
C ARG A 85 15.08 -15.83 5.51
N GLY A 86 15.34 -14.90 6.42
CA GLY A 86 16.22 -15.14 7.58
C GLY A 86 17.72 -15.05 7.26
N GLY A 87 18.09 -14.60 6.05
CA GLY A 87 19.47 -14.27 5.68
C GLY A 87 19.92 -12.92 6.24
N LYS A 88 21.20 -12.57 6.03
CA LYS A 88 21.80 -11.29 6.49
C LYS A 88 21.38 -10.06 5.69
N GLY A 89 20.67 -10.25 4.57
CA GLY A 89 20.29 -9.17 3.67
C GLY A 89 21.45 -8.59 2.85
N LEU A 90 21.18 -7.47 2.22
CA LEU A 90 22.10 -6.69 1.39
C LEU A 90 22.23 -5.29 1.97
N ILE A 91 23.38 -4.63 1.78
CA ILE A 91 23.52 -3.23 2.13
C ILE A 91 22.53 -2.40 1.29
N THR A 92 21.69 -1.64 1.96
CA THR A 92 20.73 -0.71 1.34
C THR A 92 21.14 0.75 1.48
N ALA A 93 21.88 1.11 2.53
CA ALA A 93 22.44 2.43 2.72
C ALA A 93 23.85 2.34 3.30
N ASN A 94 24.73 3.26 2.90
CA ASN A 94 26.04 3.45 3.52
C ASN A 94 25.87 4.34 4.74
N ILE A 95 25.85 3.74 5.92
CA ILE A 95 25.70 4.42 7.21
C ILE A 95 27.04 5.01 7.66
N THR A 96 27.04 6.27 8.06
CA THR A 96 28.20 7.03 8.53
C THR A 96 27.75 8.00 9.62
N ASP A 97 28.69 8.55 10.38
CA ASP A 97 28.39 9.59 11.39
C ASP A 97 27.71 10.83 10.78
N LYS A 98 27.89 11.05 9.47
CA LYS A 98 27.32 12.21 8.77
C LYS A 98 25.81 12.07 8.56
N ASN A 99 25.32 10.87 8.19
CA ASN A 99 23.92 10.65 7.89
C ASN A 99 23.14 9.98 9.01
N GLY A 100 23.81 9.38 10.00
CA GLY A 100 23.17 8.62 11.06
C GLY A 100 22.59 7.30 10.57
N TYR A 101 21.90 6.59 11.43
CA TYR A 101 21.24 5.33 11.11
C TYR A 101 19.99 5.52 10.25
N LEU A 102 19.43 4.44 9.72
CA LEU A 102 18.13 4.51 9.04
C LEU A 102 17.01 4.77 10.04
N ALA A 103 16.19 5.78 9.77
CA ALA A 103 15.00 6.12 10.54
C ALA A 103 13.74 5.42 9.99
N GLY A 104 13.70 5.15 8.68
CA GLY A 104 12.55 4.47 8.10
C GLY A 104 12.72 4.15 6.62
N ILE A 105 11.80 3.32 6.13
CA ILE A 105 11.68 2.94 4.72
C ILE A 105 10.24 3.04 4.24
N LYS A 106 10.06 3.24 2.94
CA LYS A 106 8.79 3.07 2.21
C LYS A 106 9.07 2.50 0.82
N VAL A 107 8.19 1.64 0.33
CA VAL A 107 8.16 1.29 -1.09
C VAL A 107 7.29 2.34 -1.78
N VAL A 108 7.80 2.92 -2.87
CA VAL A 108 7.22 4.13 -3.47
C VAL A 108 7.21 4.07 -5.00
N LYS A 109 6.32 4.85 -5.59
CA LYS A 109 6.31 5.26 -7.00
C LYS A 109 6.70 6.74 -7.10
N ASP A 110 7.02 7.20 -8.30
CA ASP A 110 7.42 8.60 -8.52
C ASP A 110 6.27 9.60 -8.30
N ASP A 111 5.03 9.19 -8.53
CA ASP A 111 3.80 9.98 -8.32
C ASP A 111 3.36 10.10 -6.84
N HIS A 112 4.02 9.41 -5.94
CA HIS A 112 3.76 9.51 -4.50
C HIS A 112 4.38 10.75 -3.90
N GLU A 113 3.94 11.09 -2.69
CA GLU A 113 4.56 12.08 -1.84
C GLU A 113 5.04 11.46 -0.53
N LEU A 114 6.07 12.06 0.04
CA LEU A 114 6.65 11.66 1.32
C LEU A 114 6.41 12.74 2.36
N ILE A 115 5.86 12.33 3.51
CA ILE A 115 5.90 13.13 4.74
C ILE A 115 7.04 12.62 5.60
N VAL A 116 7.87 13.55 6.07
CA VAL A 116 8.97 13.29 7.01
C VAL A 116 8.69 14.08 8.27
N ILE A 117 8.79 13.41 9.43
CA ILE A 117 8.53 13.98 10.74
C ILE A 117 9.79 13.85 11.59
N THR A 118 10.19 14.95 12.26
CA THR A 118 11.34 14.96 13.15
C THR A 118 10.94 14.92 14.63
N SER A 119 11.90 14.65 15.51
CA SER A 119 11.71 14.58 16.96
C SER A 119 11.27 15.91 17.58
N GLU A 120 11.62 17.04 16.97
CA GLU A 120 11.16 18.37 17.39
C GLU A 120 9.82 18.77 16.79
N GLY A 121 9.15 17.87 16.05
CA GLY A 121 7.83 18.10 15.47
C GLY A 121 7.83 18.86 14.16
N ILE A 122 8.96 18.97 13.47
CA ILE A 122 9.02 19.53 12.13
C ILE A 122 8.43 18.50 11.17
N ILE A 123 7.50 18.92 10.33
CA ILE A 123 6.84 18.09 9.32
C ILE A 123 7.13 18.74 7.96
N ILE A 124 7.67 17.93 7.04
CA ILE A 124 7.79 18.32 5.64
C ILE A 124 7.04 17.34 4.76
N ARG A 125 6.54 17.84 3.63
CA ARG A 125 5.95 17.09 2.54
C ARG A 125 6.75 17.35 1.29
N THR A 126 7.20 16.32 0.59
CA THR A 126 8.01 16.43 -0.62
C THR A 126 7.58 15.40 -1.65
N PRO A 127 7.52 15.75 -2.95
CA PRO A 127 7.29 14.77 -4.01
C PRO A 127 8.41 13.71 -4.04
N VAL A 128 8.05 12.45 -4.23
CA VAL A 128 9.02 11.35 -4.31
C VAL A 128 9.89 11.49 -5.56
N GLU A 129 9.37 12.07 -6.65
CA GLU A 129 10.12 12.29 -7.88
C GLU A 129 11.38 13.17 -7.66
N GLU A 130 11.35 14.12 -6.74
CA GLU A 130 12.49 15.00 -6.40
C GLU A 130 13.60 14.27 -5.62
N ILE A 131 13.31 13.09 -5.07
CA ILE A 131 14.28 12.31 -4.30
C ILE A 131 15.19 11.55 -5.24
N SER A 132 16.49 11.73 -5.10
CA SER A 132 17.48 11.11 -5.96
C SER A 132 17.39 9.60 -6.00
N ARG A 133 17.32 9.03 -7.21
CA ARG A 133 17.37 7.59 -7.48
C ARG A 133 18.80 7.12 -7.63
N THR A 134 19.30 6.31 -6.70
CA THR A 134 20.72 5.90 -6.63
C THR A 134 20.87 4.41 -6.29
N GLY A 135 22.09 3.89 -6.39
CA GLY A 135 22.40 2.53 -6.02
C GLY A 135 22.32 2.26 -4.51
N ARG A 136 22.26 0.97 -4.13
CA ARG A 136 22.10 0.54 -2.73
C ARG A 136 23.18 1.07 -1.78
N ASN A 137 24.44 0.91 -2.13
CA ASN A 137 25.57 1.28 -1.26
C ASN A 137 25.96 2.74 -1.43
N THR A 138 25.04 3.65 -1.19
CA THR A 138 25.25 5.11 -1.19
C THR A 138 24.62 5.72 0.06
N MET A 139 25.08 6.91 0.43
CA MET A 139 24.59 7.67 1.58
C MET A 139 23.25 8.37 1.28
N GLY A 140 22.97 8.65 0.00
CA GLY A 140 21.84 9.47 -0.42
C GLY A 140 22.17 10.97 -0.39
N VAL A 141 21.12 11.78 -0.56
CA VAL A 141 21.17 13.25 -0.54
C VAL A 141 20.35 13.79 0.62
N LYS A 142 20.53 15.06 0.93
CA LYS A 142 19.75 15.71 1.98
C LYS A 142 18.29 15.90 1.51
N VAL A 143 17.35 15.30 2.20
CA VAL A 143 15.90 15.43 1.98
C VAL A 143 15.30 16.47 2.93
N ILE A 144 15.75 16.47 4.19
CA ILE A 144 15.35 17.47 5.19
C ILE A 144 16.59 17.98 5.93
N ASN A 145 16.61 19.28 6.22
CA ASN A 145 17.64 19.88 7.07
C ASN A 145 17.20 19.78 8.53
N THR A 146 17.79 18.86 9.26
CA THR A 146 17.61 18.74 10.72
C THR A 146 18.57 19.69 11.45
N LYS A 147 18.12 20.26 12.57
CA LYS A 147 18.98 21.00 13.48
C LYS A 147 19.86 20.05 14.30
N GLU A 148 20.84 20.60 15.01
CA GLU A 148 21.64 19.80 15.94
C GLU A 148 20.75 19.23 17.04
N GLY A 149 20.78 17.91 17.23
CA GLY A 149 19.95 17.21 18.20
C GLY A 149 18.54 16.82 17.69
N ASP A 150 18.12 17.30 16.52
CA ASP A 150 16.86 16.92 15.89
C ASP A 150 17.09 15.77 14.91
N GLU A 151 16.21 14.76 14.97
CA GLU A 151 16.33 13.55 14.17
C GLU A 151 15.00 13.19 13.51
N VAL A 152 15.06 12.58 12.32
CA VAL A 152 13.89 12.00 11.67
C VAL A 152 13.41 10.80 12.49
N VAL A 153 12.14 10.79 12.85
CA VAL A 153 11.53 9.73 13.68
C VAL A 153 10.41 8.98 12.98
N SER A 154 9.82 9.55 11.93
CA SER A 154 8.71 8.89 11.23
C SER A 154 8.64 9.32 9.77
N LEU A 155 8.11 8.39 8.95
CA LEU A 155 7.85 8.59 7.53
C LEU A 155 6.43 8.12 7.21
N ALA A 156 5.71 8.90 6.41
CA ALA A 156 4.46 8.48 5.81
C ALA A 156 4.52 8.67 4.28
N ARG A 157 3.94 7.73 3.54
CA ARG A 157 3.71 7.82 2.11
C ARG A 157 2.28 8.31 1.88
N ILE A 158 2.11 9.22 0.94
CA ILE A 158 0.81 9.65 0.42
C ILE A 158 0.74 9.18 -1.04
N GLU A 159 -0.34 8.49 -1.36
CA GLU A 159 -0.70 8.14 -2.72
C GLU A 159 -1.45 9.31 -3.35
N PRO A 160 -1.32 9.55 -4.67
CA PRO A 160 -2.13 10.55 -5.34
C PRO A 160 -3.61 10.21 -5.17
N GLU A 161 -4.43 11.23 -4.93
CA GLU A 161 -5.88 11.05 -4.97
C GLU A 161 -6.26 10.62 -6.39
N PRO A 162 -7.16 9.63 -6.56
CA PRO A 162 -7.69 9.33 -7.88
C PRO A 162 -8.31 10.62 -8.43
N GLU A 163 -7.94 11.01 -9.64
CA GLU A 163 -8.65 12.10 -10.34
C GLU A 163 -10.11 11.64 -10.46
N ASP A 164 -11.03 12.38 -9.85
CA ASP A 164 -12.47 12.17 -10.02
C ASP A 164 -12.81 12.43 -11.50
N GLU A 165 -12.71 11.41 -12.33
CA GLU A 165 -13.32 11.38 -13.65
C GLU A 165 -14.84 11.27 -13.44
N ASP A 166 -15.54 12.39 -13.13
CA ASP A 166 -17.00 12.46 -13.28
C ASP A 166 -17.60 13.71 -12.60
N GLU A 167 -17.45 14.90 -13.21
CA GLU A 167 -18.42 16.00 -13.06
C GLU A 167 -18.54 16.91 -14.29
N GLU A 168 -18.30 16.39 -15.49
CA GLU A 168 -18.68 17.11 -16.72
C GLU A 168 -19.66 16.26 -17.53
N ASP A 169 -20.93 16.18 -17.13
CA ASP A 169 -22.07 15.87 -18.04
C ASP A 169 -23.43 15.86 -17.30
N LYS A 170 -23.74 16.90 -16.51
CA LYS A 170 -25.12 17.10 -16.02
C LYS A 170 -25.59 18.56 -15.96
N GLU A 171 -25.13 19.41 -16.85
CA GLU A 171 -25.74 20.70 -17.07
C GLU A 171 -25.99 20.90 -18.57
N ASP A 172 -27.01 20.25 -19.12
CA ASP A 172 -27.76 20.72 -20.31
C ASP A 172 -28.93 19.78 -20.65
N ALA A 173 -29.92 19.74 -19.76
CA ALA A 173 -31.24 19.21 -20.11
C ALA A 173 -32.33 19.86 -19.26
N ASN A 174 -32.41 21.18 -19.30
CA ASN A 174 -33.62 21.87 -18.85
C ASN A 174 -33.73 23.25 -19.47
N GLN A 175 -34.06 23.28 -20.78
CA GLN A 175 -34.70 24.46 -21.36
C GLN A 175 -35.77 24.06 -22.40
N GLU A 176 -36.98 24.39 -22.01
CA GLU A 176 -38.10 24.86 -22.85
C GLU A 176 -38.78 23.84 -23.79
N THR A 177 -40.01 23.51 -23.43
CA THR A 177 -41.13 23.88 -24.28
C THR A 177 -42.41 23.93 -23.44
N ASP A 178 -42.78 25.17 -23.13
CA ASP A 178 -44.16 25.60 -22.87
C ASP A 178 -44.79 25.83 -24.24
N ASP A 179 -45.88 25.15 -24.59
CA ASP A 179 -47.02 25.71 -25.25
C ASP A 179 -48.14 24.69 -25.56
N ASN A 180 -49.24 24.88 -24.86
CA ASN A 180 -50.61 24.99 -25.31
C ASN A 180 -51.40 23.86 -25.98
N GLN A 181 -52.52 23.68 -25.32
CA GLN A 181 -53.92 23.57 -25.80
C GLN A 181 -54.53 22.19 -26.02
N ASP A 182 -55.50 22.03 -25.08
CA ASP A 182 -56.89 21.58 -25.30
C ASP A 182 -57.20 20.41 -26.25
N ASN A 183 -57.74 19.34 -25.73
CA ASN A 183 -59.16 18.97 -25.90
C ASN A 183 -59.49 17.57 -25.37
N VAL A 184 -60.32 17.55 -24.38
CA VAL A 184 -61.64 16.87 -24.27
C VAL A 184 -61.79 15.41 -24.76
N ALA A 185 -62.23 14.64 -23.80
CA ALA A 185 -63.30 13.67 -23.82
C ALA A 185 -63.04 12.20 -24.08
N ASN A 186 -63.44 11.50 -23.06
CA ASN A 186 -64.34 10.33 -23.06
C ASN A 186 -63.77 8.92 -23.35
N ASN A 187 -63.92 8.18 -22.33
CA ASN A 187 -64.83 7.07 -22.12
C ASN A 187 -64.26 5.65 -22.13
N GLU A 188 -64.57 5.03 -21.01
CA GLU A 188 -65.08 3.69 -20.78
C GLU A 188 -64.13 2.50 -20.81
N GLU A 189 -63.91 1.98 -19.58
CA GLU A 189 -64.38 0.67 -19.08
C GLU A 189 -63.99 -0.60 -19.85
N LYS A 190 -63.34 -1.46 -19.17
CA LYS A 190 -63.69 -2.82 -18.71
C LYS A 190 -62.43 -3.62 -18.52
N ASN A 191 -62.13 -4.04 -17.32
CA ASN A 191 -62.55 -5.23 -16.59
C ASN A 191 -62.09 -6.57 -17.17
N GLU A 192 -61.60 -7.37 -16.25
CA GLU A 192 -61.56 -8.83 -16.13
C GLU A 192 -60.18 -9.45 -16.46
N GLU A 193 -59.58 -10.01 -15.52
CA GLU A 193 -59.66 -11.18 -14.64
C GLU A 193 -58.36 -12.00 -14.75
N GLU A 194 -57.81 -12.28 -13.59
CA GLU A 194 -56.92 -13.41 -13.33
C GLU A 194 -57.62 -14.76 -13.57
N PRO A 195 -56.89 -15.88 -13.72
CA PRO A 195 -56.57 -16.67 -12.54
C PRO A 195 -55.25 -17.47 -12.64
N ASN A 196 -54.48 -17.45 -11.59
CA ASN A 196 -54.12 -18.47 -10.60
C ASN A 196 -54.17 -19.95 -11.04
N GLN A 197 -53.06 -20.67 -10.92
CA GLN A 197 -52.90 -22.10 -10.55
C GLN A 197 -51.40 -22.40 -10.35
N THR A 198 -50.90 -22.52 -9.14
CA THR A 198 -50.91 -23.62 -8.15
C THR A 198 -50.22 -24.92 -8.59
N LEU A 199 -49.14 -25.23 -7.89
CA LEU A 199 -48.60 -26.50 -7.40
C LEU A 199 -48.19 -27.61 -8.39
N GLU A 200 -46.98 -28.11 -8.24
CA GLU A 200 -46.77 -29.46 -7.68
C GLU A 200 -45.30 -29.68 -7.27
N VAL A 201 -45.19 -30.20 -6.08
CA VAL A 201 -44.04 -30.79 -5.39
C VAL A 201 -43.96 -32.25 -5.77
N THR A 202 -42.78 -32.77 -6.08
CA THR A 202 -42.49 -34.19 -5.87
C THR A 202 -41.12 -34.35 -5.28
N GLU A 203 -41.11 -34.77 -4.03
CA GLU A 203 -40.06 -35.53 -3.35
C GLU A 203 -40.04 -36.95 -3.88
N GLU A 204 -38.86 -37.58 -3.92
CA GLU A 204 -38.54 -39.00 -3.61
C GLU A 204 -37.03 -39.15 -3.77
N ASN A 205 -36.27 -39.33 -2.73
CA ASN A 205 -35.97 -40.42 -1.81
C ASN A 205 -35.09 -41.55 -2.41
N GLU A 206 -34.02 -41.79 -1.63
CA GLU A 206 -33.33 -43.06 -1.36
C GLU A 206 -32.41 -43.59 -2.47
N ASP A 207 -31.21 -44.06 -2.29
CA ASP A 207 -30.63 -44.91 -1.21
C ASP A 207 -29.11 -44.97 -1.34
N ASN A 208 -28.42 -45.02 -0.23
CA ASN A 208 -27.06 -45.58 0.01
C ASN A 208 -27.11 -47.13 -0.12
N PRO A 209 -26.06 -47.99 -0.27
CA PRO A 209 -24.77 -47.87 0.40
C PRO A 209 -23.54 -48.58 -0.28
N ASN A 210 -22.35 -48.38 0.35
CA ASN A 210 -21.19 -49.30 0.45
C ASN A 210 -20.35 -49.70 -0.80
N ILE A 211 -19.11 -49.33 -0.85
CA ILE A 211 -17.94 -50.12 -0.39
C ILE A 211 -16.79 -49.18 -0.15
#